data_7146aa0ac80e64d3031017b2acf151fb
#
_entry.id   7146aa0ac80e64d3031017b2acf151fb
#
_cell.length_a   1.000
_cell.length_b   1.000
_cell.length_c   1.000
_cell.angle_alpha   90.00
_cell.angle_beta   90.00
_cell.angle_gamma   90.00
#
_symmetry.space_group_name_H-M   'P 1'
#
loop_
_entity.id
_entity.type
_entity.pdbx_description
1 polymer ?
#
loop_
_entity_poly.entity_id
_entity_poly.type
_entity_poly.pdbx_seq_one_letter_code
_entity_poly.pdbx_strand_id
1 'polypeptide(L)'
;MTTAATLALTGCGDGGTTPPGSTAAPDCEEPPALRSEVPTYTPQDLPAPHPGDAATVSAVVETNCGDLVVELDAAAAPQTVTSFLFLAGEGYWDDSPCHRLTTSGIYVLQCGDPTGTGRGNPGYGYGIENAPADGAYPRGTVAMARTQDPNSNGGQFFIVHQDSELPTEGGGYSIVGRVTEGMDVVDLVASAGAQGGAADGPPAQPVSILSVDVGDR
;
A
#
# COMPACT_ATOMS: atom_id res chain seq x y z
N MET A 1 -56.30 58.67 -1.58
CA MET A 1 -56.50 57.37 -2.19
C MET A 1 -55.19 57.02 -2.86
N THR A 2 -54.31 56.25 -2.17
CA THR A 2 -52.98 55.96 -2.60
C THR A 2 -52.88 54.44 -2.82
N THR A 3 -52.69 54.08 -4.09
CA THR A 3 -52.58 52.66 -4.53
C THR A 3 -51.14 52.21 -4.40
N ALA A 4 -50.86 51.19 -3.61
CA ALA A 4 -49.58 50.54 -3.50
C ALA A 4 -49.46 49.47 -4.58
N ALA A 5 -48.39 49.50 -5.38
CA ALA A 5 -48.00 48.50 -6.34
C ALA A 5 -46.98 47.51 -5.70
N THR A 6 -47.36 46.24 -5.69
CA THR A 6 -46.53 45.15 -5.20
C THR A 6 -45.68 44.62 -6.36
N LEU A 7 -44.36 44.72 -6.27
CA LEU A 7 -43.41 44.11 -7.20
C LEU A 7 -43.11 42.67 -6.73
N ALA A 8 -43.40 41.68 -7.56
CA ALA A 8 -42.97 40.29 -7.37
C ALA A 8 -41.58 40.11 -7.99
N LEU A 9 -40.57 39.72 -7.17
CA LEU A 9 -39.29 39.27 -7.66
C LEU A 9 -39.39 37.74 -7.93
N THR A 10 -39.24 37.41 -9.20
CA THR A 10 -38.98 36.02 -9.62
C THR A 10 -37.48 35.73 -9.49
N GLY A 11 -37.12 34.90 -8.52
CA GLY A 11 -35.75 34.39 -8.37
C GLY A 11 -35.46 33.31 -9.41
N CYS A 12 -34.50 33.56 -10.30
CA CYS A 12 -33.90 32.52 -11.12
C CYS A 12 -33.03 31.62 -10.23
N GLY A 13 -33.37 30.36 -10.14
CA GLY A 13 -32.52 29.34 -9.52
C GLY A 13 -31.37 29.03 -10.46
N ASP A 14 -30.15 29.35 -10.03
CA ASP A 14 -28.94 28.89 -10.66
C ASP A 14 -28.79 27.38 -10.36
N GLY A 15 -29.06 26.58 -11.38
CA GLY A 15 -28.74 25.15 -11.36
C GLY A 15 -27.23 24.98 -11.54
N GLY A 16 -26.51 25.01 -10.44
CA GLY A 16 -25.09 24.66 -10.44
C GLY A 16 -24.89 23.20 -10.83
N THR A 17 -24.57 22.96 -12.10
CA THR A 17 -24.03 21.67 -12.57
C THR A 17 -22.62 21.52 -12.00
N THR A 18 -22.47 20.70 -10.98
CA THR A 18 -21.17 20.24 -10.49
C THR A 18 -20.52 19.43 -11.61
N PRO A 19 -19.30 19.75 -12.08
CA PRO A 19 -18.62 18.93 -13.06
C PRO A 19 -18.31 17.55 -12.44
N PRO A 20 -18.51 16.44 -13.17
CA PRO A 20 -18.06 15.14 -12.71
C PRO A 20 -16.53 15.09 -12.75
N GLY A 21 -15.88 14.76 -11.61
CA GLY A 21 -14.47 14.44 -11.58
C GLY A 21 -13.55 15.39 -10.82
N SER A 22 -13.99 15.94 -9.68
CA SER A 22 -13.04 16.38 -8.66
C SER A 22 -12.97 15.27 -7.61
N THR A 23 -12.04 14.35 -7.76
CA THR A 23 -11.59 13.53 -6.62
C THR A 23 -11.01 14.51 -5.61
N ALA A 24 -11.71 14.68 -4.47
CA ALA A 24 -11.12 15.40 -3.34
C ALA A 24 -9.76 14.74 -3.04
N ALA A 25 -8.75 15.55 -2.67
CA ALA A 25 -7.49 14.98 -2.20
C ALA A 25 -7.80 14.04 -1.03
N PRO A 26 -7.10 12.90 -0.93
CA PRO A 26 -7.30 11.98 0.17
C PRO A 26 -7.11 12.71 1.50
N ASP A 27 -8.01 12.46 2.45
CA ASP A 27 -7.94 13.02 3.81
C ASP A 27 -7.72 11.85 4.76
N CYS A 28 -6.64 11.90 5.57
CA CYS A 28 -6.29 10.80 6.45
C CYS A 28 -7.04 10.92 7.78
N GLU A 29 -7.71 9.86 8.17
CA GLU A 29 -8.18 9.68 9.53
C GLU A 29 -7.02 9.41 10.49
N GLU A 30 -7.26 9.50 11.80
CA GLU A 30 -6.26 9.11 12.79
C GLU A 30 -5.97 7.60 12.66
N PRO A 31 -4.70 7.19 12.55
CA PRO A 31 -4.38 5.77 12.42
C PRO A 31 -4.76 5.00 13.69
N PRO A 32 -5.16 3.73 13.55
CA PRO A 32 -5.49 2.89 14.69
C PRO A 32 -4.29 2.70 15.62
N ALA A 33 -4.56 2.34 16.87
CA ALA A 33 -3.52 1.90 17.78
C ALA A 33 -2.92 0.56 17.30
N LEU A 34 -1.62 0.37 17.53
CA LEU A 34 -0.97 -0.91 17.23
C LEU A 34 -1.68 -2.06 17.97
N ARG A 35 -1.83 -3.18 17.31
CA ARG A 35 -2.40 -4.40 17.90
C ARG A 35 -1.51 -4.88 19.05
N SER A 36 -2.13 -5.31 20.14
CA SER A 36 -1.42 -5.87 21.29
C SER A 36 -0.88 -7.28 21.00
N GLU A 37 -1.51 -7.99 20.08
CA GLU A 37 -1.12 -9.34 19.66
C GLU A 37 -1.03 -9.36 18.13
N VAL A 38 0.08 -9.87 17.63
CA VAL A 38 0.37 -10.04 16.19
C VAL A 38 0.36 -11.53 15.87
N PRO A 39 -0.36 -11.96 14.82
CA PRO A 39 -0.29 -13.35 14.37
C PRO A 39 1.15 -13.78 14.11
N THR A 40 1.53 -14.93 14.61
CA THR A 40 2.87 -15.50 14.43
C THR A 40 2.74 -16.93 13.94
N TYR A 41 3.49 -17.27 12.94
CA TYR A 41 3.49 -18.56 12.26
C TYR A 41 4.85 -19.24 12.42
N THR A 42 4.97 -20.44 11.91
CA THR A 42 6.21 -21.22 11.87
C THR A 42 6.62 -21.48 10.42
N PRO A 43 7.85 -21.92 10.14
CA PRO A 43 8.26 -22.29 8.79
C PRO A 43 7.37 -23.36 8.12
N GLN A 44 6.64 -24.17 8.91
CA GLN A 44 5.71 -25.17 8.41
C GLN A 44 4.38 -24.58 7.94
N ASP A 45 4.07 -23.37 8.35
CA ASP A 45 2.83 -22.66 7.96
C ASP A 45 2.99 -21.89 6.65
N LEU A 46 4.21 -21.82 6.08
CA LEU A 46 4.42 -21.26 4.75
C LEU A 46 3.58 -22.05 3.73
N PRO A 47 2.58 -21.46 3.07
CA PRO A 47 1.75 -22.18 2.12
C PRO A 47 2.57 -22.59 0.89
N ALA A 48 2.25 -23.77 0.35
CA ALA A 48 2.84 -24.20 -0.92
C ALA A 48 2.39 -23.27 -2.06
N PRO A 49 3.24 -22.98 -3.05
CA PRO A 49 2.89 -22.07 -4.15
C PRO A 49 1.63 -22.55 -4.89
N HIS A 50 0.54 -21.84 -4.70
CA HIS A 50 -0.73 -22.11 -5.38
C HIS A 50 -1.58 -20.82 -5.41
N PRO A 51 -1.21 -19.84 -6.25
CA PRO A 51 -1.91 -18.57 -6.28
C PRO A 51 -3.26 -18.64 -7.01
N GLY A 52 -3.73 -19.84 -7.39
CA GLY A 52 -4.88 -20.06 -8.26
C GLY A 52 -4.50 -20.16 -9.74
N ASP A 53 -5.53 -20.24 -10.59
CA ASP A 53 -5.35 -20.39 -12.05
C ASP A 53 -5.23 -19.03 -12.78
N ALA A 54 -5.53 -17.93 -12.09
CA ALA A 54 -5.45 -16.60 -12.65
C ALA A 54 -3.99 -16.13 -12.77
N ALA A 55 -3.66 -15.42 -13.86
CA ALA A 55 -2.33 -14.84 -14.02
C ALA A 55 -2.09 -13.67 -13.05
N THR A 56 -3.15 -12.95 -12.70
CA THR A 56 -3.14 -11.86 -11.73
C THR A 56 -4.31 -11.99 -10.74
N VAL A 57 -4.13 -11.46 -9.53
CA VAL A 57 -5.16 -11.41 -8.49
C VAL A 57 -5.25 -9.98 -7.98
N SER A 58 -6.49 -9.46 -7.81
CA SER A 58 -6.69 -8.13 -7.23
C SER A 58 -6.77 -8.20 -5.71
N ALA A 59 -6.10 -7.28 -5.05
CA ALA A 59 -6.20 -7.04 -3.62
C ALA A 59 -6.53 -5.56 -3.36
N VAL A 60 -7.38 -5.30 -2.37
CA VAL A 60 -7.65 -3.96 -1.86
C VAL A 60 -6.97 -3.82 -0.51
N VAL A 61 -6.04 -2.88 -0.42
CA VAL A 61 -5.39 -2.49 0.83
C VAL A 61 -6.11 -1.25 1.34
N GLU A 62 -7.01 -1.44 2.29
CA GLU A 62 -7.70 -0.33 2.96
C GLU A 62 -6.72 0.37 3.90
N THR A 63 -6.65 1.70 3.84
CA THR A 63 -5.81 2.49 4.74
C THR A 63 -6.61 3.61 5.40
N ASN A 64 -6.09 4.17 6.49
CA ASN A 64 -6.68 5.36 7.12
C ASN A 64 -6.60 6.62 6.24
N CYS A 65 -5.98 6.56 5.07
CA CYS A 65 -5.87 7.64 4.10
C CYS A 65 -6.62 7.36 2.79
N GLY A 66 -7.30 6.21 2.67
CA GLY A 66 -7.98 5.73 1.47
C GLY A 66 -7.44 4.39 0.99
N ASP A 67 -8.04 3.85 -0.05
CA ASP A 67 -7.77 2.51 -0.54
C ASP A 67 -6.70 2.49 -1.63
N LEU A 68 -5.92 1.42 -1.64
CA LEU A 68 -5.00 1.07 -2.71
C LEU A 68 -5.48 -0.22 -3.36
N VAL A 69 -5.70 -0.21 -4.66
CA VAL A 69 -5.95 -1.44 -5.42
C VAL A 69 -4.62 -1.94 -5.97
N VAL A 70 -4.27 -3.16 -5.61
CA VAL A 70 -3.03 -3.81 -6.03
C VAL A 70 -3.35 -5.00 -6.94
N GLU A 71 -2.82 -5.00 -8.15
CA GLU A 71 -2.80 -6.17 -9.01
C GLU A 71 -1.57 -7.01 -8.70
N LEU A 72 -1.77 -8.19 -8.13
CA LEU A 72 -0.72 -9.15 -7.77
C LEU A 72 -0.39 -10.03 -8.97
N ASP A 73 0.90 -10.23 -9.29
CA ASP A 73 1.36 -11.04 -10.43
C ASP A 73 1.58 -12.50 -10.00
N ALA A 74 0.48 -13.25 -9.97
CA ALA A 74 0.46 -14.64 -9.57
C ALA A 74 1.26 -15.57 -10.51
N ALA A 75 1.37 -15.21 -11.78
CA ALA A 75 2.13 -15.97 -12.75
C ALA A 75 3.65 -15.82 -12.59
N ALA A 76 4.12 -14.60 -12.28
CA ALA A 76 5.55 -14.31 -12.17
C ALA A 76 6.12 -14.55 -10.75
N ALA A 77 5.28 -14.43 -9.70
CA ALA A 77 5.67 -14.56 -8.30
C ALA A 77 4.74 -15.49 -7.51
N PRO A 78 4.59 -16.76 -7.90
CA PRO A 78 3.56 -17.66 -7.35
C PRO A 78 3.71 -17.92 -5.85
N GLN A 79 4.91 -18.11 -5.31
CA GLN A 79 5.11 -18.28 -3.87
C GLN A 79 4.82 -16.99 -3.12
N THR A 80 5.29 -15.87 -3.65
CA THR A 80 5.11 -14.53 -3.05
C THR A 80 3.63 -14.18 -2.97
N VAL A 81 2.89 -14.34 -4.08
CA VAL A 81 1.45 -14.09 -4.12
C VAL A 81 0.70 -15.05 -3.20
N THR A 82 1.03 -16.35 -3.19
CA THR A 82 0.37 -17.30 -2.27
C THR A 82 0.58 -16.92 -0.80
N SER A 83 1.79 -16.50 -0.42
CA SER A 83 2.06 -16.00 0.93
C SER A 83 1.29 -14.72 1.23
N PHE A 84 1.22 -13.80 0.26
CA PHE A 84 0.44 -12.57 0.41
C PHE A 84 -1.05 -12.87 0.65
N LEU A 85 -1.65 -13.75 -0.15
CA LEU A 85 -3.05 -14.16 -0.01
C LEU A 85 -3.33 -14.82 1.35
N PHE A 86 -2.42 -15.67 1.81
CA PHE A 86 -2.50 -16.31 3.12
C PHE A 86 -2.49 -15.26 4.25
N LEU A 87 -1.51 -14.35 4.24
CA LEU A 87 -1.38 -13.32 5.28
C LEU A 87 -2.56 -12.33 5.27
N ALA A 88 -3.11 -12.00 4.09
CA ALA A 88 -4.31 -11.20 3.97
C ALA A 88 -5.52 -11.91 4.59
N GLY A 89 -5.73 -13.19 4.24
CA GLY A 89 -6.83 -13.98 4.79
C GLY A 89 -6.78 -14.18 6.30
N GLU A 90 -5.59 -14.16 6.89
CA GLU A 90 -5.37 -14.25 8.33
C GLU A 90 -5.41 -12.88 9.05
N GLY A 91 -5.64 -11.78 8.32
CA GLY A 91 -5.63 -10.42 8.88
C GLY A 91 -4.27 -10.04 9.48
N TYR A 92 -3.18 -10.55 8.91
CA TYR A 92 -1.83 -10.32 9.44
C TYR A 92 -1.49 -8.83 9.47
N TRP A 93 -1.94 -8.08 8.47
CA TRP A 93 -1.64 -6.65 8.33
C TRP A 93 -2.66 -5.71 8.95
N ASP A 94 -3.75 -6.23 9.53
CA ASP A 94 -4.79 -5.36 10.09
C ASP A 94 -4.18 -4.43 11.16
N ASP A 95 -4.58 -3.16 11.10
CA ASP A 95 -4.12 -2.08 11.99
C ASP A 95 -2.59 -1.90 12.02
N SER A 96 -1.89 -2.24 10.92
CA SER A 96 -0.44 -2.15 10.86
C SER A 96 0.07 -0.87 10.19
N PRO A 97 1.09 -0.19 10.74
CA PRO A 97 1.60 1.05 10.17
C PRO A 97 2.54 0.79 9.00
N CYS A 98 2.60 1.76 8.08
CA CYS A 98 3.75 1.89 7.20
C CYS A 98 4.84 2.63 7.96
N HIS A 99 5.87 1.92 8.35
CA HIS A 99 6.85 2.35 9.35
C HIS A 99 8.04 3.10 8.78
N ARG A 100 8.21 3.14 7.44
CA ARG A 100 9.37 3.76 6.79
C ARG A 100 9.00 4.41 5.46
N LEU A 101 9.47 5.62 5.27
CA LEU A 101 9.42 6.35 4.01
C LEU A 101 10.84 6.79 3.64
N THR A 102 11.24 6.61 2.39
CA THR A 102 12.49 7.16 1.85
C THR A 102 12.18 8.18 0.77
N THR A 103 12.88 9.31 0.80
CA THR A 103 12.66 10.47 -0.09
C THR A 103 13.93 10.90 -0.82
N SER A 104 14.99 10.10 -0.75
CA SER A 104 16.27 10.36 -1.43
C SER A 104 17.01 9.05 -1.74
N GLY A 105 17.58 8.97 -2.93
CA GLY A 105 18.29 7.79 -3.42
C GLY A 105 17.33 6.72 -3.93
N ILE A 106 16.46 6.21 -3.09
CA ILE A 106 15.32 5.37 -3.43
C ILE A 106 14.06 6.00 -2.87
N TYR A 107 12.90 5.71 -3.48
CA TYR A 107 11.64 6.39 -3.19
C TYR A 107 10.55 5.36 -2.88
N VAL A 108 10.52 4.88 -1.62
CA VAL A 108 9.62 3.80 -1.21
C VAL A 108 8.87 4.15 0.08
N LEU A 109 7.62 3.69 0.16
CA LEU A 109 6.82 3.61 1.38
C LEU A 109 6.78 2.14 1.80
N GLN A 110 7.38 1.80 2.93
CA GLN A 110 7.49 0.42 3.42
C GLN A 110 6.50 0.17 4.55
N CYS A 111 5.74 -0.92 4.38
CA CYS A 111 4.66 -1.37 5.25
C CYS A 111 4.83 -2.86 5.60
N GLY A 112 3.82 -3.44 6.24
CA GLY A 112 3.71 -4.89 6.40
C GLY A 112 4.44 -5.46 7.61
N ASP A 113 4.79 -4.60 8.58
CA ASP A 113 5.21 -5.01 9.91
C ASP A 113 4.17 -4.58 10.94
N PRO A 114 3.31 -5.50 11.43
CA PRO A 114 2.29 -5.17 12.41
C PRO A 114 2.85 -4.66 13.74
N THR A 115 4.13 -4.92 14.04
CA THR A 115 4.76 -4.40 15.25
C THR A 115 5.21 -2.94 15.11
N GLY A 116 5.22 -2.38 13.90
CA GLY A 116 5.67 -1.03 13.59
C GLY A 116 7.17 -0.77 13.80
N THR A 117 7.95 -1.80 14.11
CA THR A 117 9.38 -1.67 14.43
C THR A 117 10.30 -1.76 13.22
N GLY A 118 9.79 -2.20 12.08
CA GLY A 118 10.55 -2.55 10.88
C GLY A 118 11.30 -3.88 10.99
N ARG A 119 11.08 -4.66 12.05
CA ARG A 119 11.77 -5.92 12.35
C ARG A 119 10.84 -7.12 12.43
N GLY A 120 9.52 -6.89 12.48
CA GLY A 120 8.53 -7.95 12.52
C GLY A 120 8.53 -8.76 11.24
N ASN A 121 8.25 -10.05 11.38
CA ASN A 121 8.01 -10.96 10.28
C ASN A 121 6.98 -12.02 10.70
N PRO A 122 6.35 -12.74 9.75
CA PRO A 122 5.30 -13.69 10.08
C PRO A 122 5.79 -14.94 10.81
N GLY A 123 7.11 -15.20 10.90
CA GLY A 123 7.68 -16.41 11.50
C GLY A 123 8.18 -17.43 10.47
N TYR A 124 8.04 -17.12 9.19
CA TYR A 124 8.62 -17.88 8.07
C TYR A 124 9.27 -16.93 7.07
N GLY A 125 10.05 -17.49 6.15
CA GLY A 125 10.62 -16.77 5.02
C GLY A 125 10.68 -17.65 3.78
N TYR A 126 10.79 -17.02 2.60
CA TYR A 126 10.89 -17.69 1.30
C TYR A 126 11.80 -16.92 0.36
N GLY A 127 12.17 -17.58 -0.75
CA GLY A 127 13.13 -17.09 -1.73
C GLY A 127 12.60 -15.94 -2.60
N ILE A 128 13.52 -15.34 -3.35
CA ILE A 128 13.22 -14.25 -4.29
C ILE A 128 12.56 -14.81 -5.54
N GLU A 129 11.51 -14.13 -6.02
CA GLU A 129 10.85 -14.34 -7.30
C GLU A 129 10.70 -13.03 -8.04
N ASN A 130 10.65 -13.04 -9.37
CA ASN A 130 10.30 -11.89 -10.21
C ASN A 130 11.07 -10.59 -9.89
N ALA A 131 12.34 -10.68 -9.49
CA ALA A 131 13.16 -9.50 -9.27
C ALA A 131 13.76 -9.02 -10.60
N PRO A 132 13.70 -7.70 -10.92
CA PRO A 132 14.28 -7.17 -12.15
C PRO A 132 15.81 -7.24 -12.11
N ALA A 133 16.40 -7.81 -13.16
CA ALA A 133 17.85 -8.01 -13.23
C ALA A 133 18.65 -6.70 -13.35
N ASP A 134 18.02 -5.64 -13.83
CA ASP A 134 18.57 -4.29 -13.96
C ASP A 134 18.37 -3.43 -12.71
N GLY A 135 17.65 -3.92 -11.70
CA GLY A 135 17.33 -3.18 -10.49
C GLY A 135 16.33 -2.05 -10.67
N ALA A 136 15.64 -1.96 -11.81
CA ALA A 136 14.66 -0.92 -12.08
C ALA A 136 13.29 -1.26 -11.47
N TYR A 137 12.80 -0.38 -10.60
CA TYR A 137 11.49 -0.48 -9.96
C TYR A 137 10.69 0.78 -10.28
N PRO A 138 9.82 0.74 -11.31
CA PRO A 138 8.97 1.87 -11.68
C PRO A 138 8.00 2.27 -10.56
N ARG A 139 7.57 3.54 -10.58
CA ARG A 139 6.50 4.02 -9.71
C ARG A 139 5.26 3.10 -9.77
N GLY A 140 4.66 2.85 -8.63
CA GLY A 140 3.52 1.95 -8.46
C GLY A 140 3.90 0.49 -8.21
N THR A 141 5.16 0.10 -8.39
CA THR A 141 5.61 -1.26 -8.06
C THR A 141 5.39 -1.56 -6.58
N VAL A 142 4.86 -2.76 -6.30
CA VAL A 142 4.80 -3.35 -4.96
C VAL A 142 5.80 -4.49 -4.92
N ALA A 143 6.77 -4.41 -4.02
CA ALA A 143 7.83 -5.42 -3.89
C ALA A 143 8.09 -5.80 -2.44
N MET A 144 8.59 -7.03 -2.23
CA MET A 144 8.84 -7.56 -0.89
C MET A 144 10.13 -6.98 -0.31
N ALA A 145 10.03 -6.50 0.92
CA ALA A 145 11.20 -6.17 1.71
C ALA A 145 11.86 -7.46 2.26
N ARG A 146 13.18 -7.46 2.33
CA ARG A 146 13.98 -8.57 2.86
C ARG A 146 15.22 -8.10 3.60
N THR A 147 15.82 -8.98 4.36
CA THR A 147 17.14 -8.80 4.95
C THR A 147 18.25 -9.12 3.90
N GLN A 148 19.48 -9.27 4.32
CA GLN A 148 20.57 -9.74 3.45
C GLN A 148 20.38 -11.20 3.01
N ASP A 149 19.61 -12.00 3.77
CA ASP A 149 19.28 -13.36 3.38
C ASP A 149 18.27 -13.33 2.21
N PRO A 150 18.56 -13.93 1.05
CA PRO A 150 17.67 -14.00 -0.09
C PRO A 150 16.39 -14.82 0.19
N ASN A 151 16.35 -15.60 1.27
CA ASN A 151 15.20 -16.40 1.68
C ASN A 151 14.38 -15.74 2.80
N SER A 152 14.54 -14.44 3.01
CA SER A 152 13.86 -13.72 4.09
C SER A 152 12.65 -12.88 3.64
N ASN A 153 12.12 -13.08 2.44
CA ASN A 153 10.80 -12.52 2.11
C ASN A 153 9.78 -13.04 3.11
N GLY A 154 8.89 -12.18 3.56
CA GLY A 154 7.91 -12.52 4.60
C GLY A 154 6.66 -11.66 4.50
N GLY A 155 6.37 -10.86 5.54
CA GLY A 155 5.19 -9.98 5.58
C GLY A 155 5.45 -8.54 5.14
N GLN A 156 6.70 -8.06 5.18
CA GLN A 156 6.99 -6.67 4.84
C GLN A 156 7.11 -6.47 3.33
N PHE A 157 6.51 -5.38 2.85
CA PHE A 157 6.56 -4.97 1.46
C PHE A 157 6.74 -3.45 1.36
N PHE A 158 7.08 -2.97 0.18
CA PHE A 158 7.15 -1.54 -0.08
C PHE A 158 6.46 -1.17 -1.40
N ILE A 159 5.97 0.06 -1.45
CA ILE A 159 5.36 0.67 -2.63
C ILE A 159 6.33 1.74 -3.13
N VAL A 160 6.67 1.67 -4.41
CA VAL A 160 7.55 2.65 -5.06
C VAL A 160 6.73 3.89 -5.43
N HIS A 161 7.01 5.03 -4.80
CA HIS A 161 6.27 6.27 -5.09
C HIS A 161 6.91 7.15 -6.17
N GLN A 162 8.16 6.88 -6.54
CA GLN A 162 8.86 7.46 -7.69
C GLN A 162 9.84 6.42 -8.23
N ASP A 163 10.06 6.40 -9.55
CA ASP A 163 11.00 5.46 -10.18
C ASP A 163 12.30 5.36 -9.40
N SER A 164 12.70 4.14 -9.09
CA SER A 164 13.85 3.86 -8.23
C SER A 164 14.73 2.76 -8.82
N GLU A 165 16.02 2.87 -8.61
CA GLU A 165 16.97 1.80 -8.84
C GLU A 165 17.38 1.22 -7.48
N LEU A 166 17.11 -0.08 -7.26
CA LEU A 166 17.47 -0.76 -6.03
C LEU A 166 18.65 -1.71 -6.27
N PRO A 167 19.44 -2.00 -5.22
CA PRO A 167 20.55 -2.93 -5.32
C PRO A 167 20.12 -4.31 -5.81
N THR A 168 20.88 -4.86 -6.75
CA THR A 168 20.67 -6.22 -7.29
C THR A 168 21.51 -7.26 -6.57
N GLU A 169 22.40 -6.85 -5.68
CA GLU A 169 23.23 -7.73 -4.85
C GLU A 169 22.32 -8.62 -3.99
N GLY A 170 22.62 -9.91 -3.99
CA GLY A 170 21.80 -10.90 -3.29
C GLY A 170 20.48 -11.22 -3.98
N GLY A 171 20.27 -10.81 -5.25
CA GLY A 171 19.15 -11.19 -6.10
C GLY A 171 18.03 -10.15 -6.25
N GLY A 172 18.19 -8.93 -5.71
CA GLY A 172 17.16 -7.89 -5.79
C GLY A 172 15.97 -8.10 -4.85
N TYR A 173 14.80 -7.56 -5.20
CA TYR A 173 13.58 -7.62 -4.39
C TYR A 173 12.42 -8.16 -5.24
N SER A 174 11.69 -9.13 -4.71
CA SER A 174 10.57 -9.76 -5.43
C SER A 174 9.48 -8.74 -5.73
N ILE A 175 9.17 -8.52 -7.00
CA ILE A 175 7.96 -7.77 -7.38
C ILE A 175 6.77 -8.70 -7.21
N VAL A 176 5.86 -8.34 -6.30
CA VAL A 176 4.61 -9.07 -6.07
C VAL A 176 3.47 -8.56 -6.95
N GLY A 177 3.56 -7.31 -7.39
CA GLY A 177 2.53 -6.68 -8.19
C GLY A 177 2.72 -5.18 -8.36
N ARG A 178 1.62 -4.49 -8.65
CA ARG A 178 1.60 -3.04 -8.82
C ARG A 178 0.30 -2.43 -8.31
N VAL A 179 0.37 -1.20 -7.82
CA VAL A 179 -0.81 -0.39 -7.52
C VAL A 179 -1.45 0.05 -8.84
N THR A 180 -2.74 -0.22 -8.99
CA THR A 180 -3.54 0.17 -10.16
C THR A 180 -4.45 1.36 -9.88
N GLU A 181 -4.90 1.52 -8.61
CA GLU A 181 -5.71 2.64 -8.16
C GLU A 181 -5.22 3.10 -6.77
N GLY A 182 -5.40 4.37 -6.43
CA GLY A 182 -5.09 4.91 -5.10
C GLY A 182 -3.64 5.42 -4.93
N MET A 183 -2.84 5.57 -5.98
CA MET A 183 -1.49 6.13 -5.87
C MET A 183 -1.46 7.57 -5.33
N ASP A 184 -2.57 8.28 -5.32
CA ASP A 184 -2.73 9.60 -4.68
C ASP A 184 -2.63 9.54 -3.15
N VAL A 185 -3.02 8.43 -2.53
CA VAL A 185 -2.77 8.14 -1.10
C VAL A 185 -1.28 8.08 -0.83
N VAL A 186 -0.53 7.34 -1.66
CA VAL A 186 0.92 7.21 -1.52
C VAL A 186 1.62 8.55 -1.76
N ASP A 187 1.14 9.34 -2.73
CA ASP A 187 1.65 10.69 -3.02
C ASP A 187 1.41 11.66 -1.87
N LEU A 188 0.24 11.61 -1.24
CA LEU A 188 -0.07 12.42 -0.06
C LEU A 188 0.97 12.16 1.04
N VAL A 189 1.20 10.88 1.37
CA VAL A 189 2.18 10.49 2.39
C VAL A 189 3.60 10.88 1.99
N ALA A 190 3.99 10.64 0.74
CA ALA A 190 5.32 10.97 0.24
C ALA A 190 5.57 12.48 0.22
N SER A 191 4.56 13.29 -0.12
CA SER A 191 4.67 14.76 -0.15
C SER A 191 4.87 15.39 1.22
N ALA A 192 4.34 14.75 2.28
CA ALA A 192 4.56 15.16 3.67
C ALA A 192 6.01 14.85 4.13
N GLY A 193 6.71 13.96 3.44
CA GLY A 193 8.08 13.58 3.76
C GLY A 193 8.19 12.66 4.97
N ALA A 194 9.42 12.36 5.39
CA ALA A 194 9.68 11.63 6.63
C ALA A 194 9.78 12.59 7.83
N GLN A 195 9.53 12.04 9.01
CA GLN A 195 9.55 12.81 10.27
C GLN A 195 10.86 13.57 10.45
N GLY A 196 10.75 14.81 10.90
CA GLY A 196 11.89 15.68 11.10
C GLY A 196 12.61 16.12 9.83
N GLY A 197 12.03 15.91 8.64
CA GLY A 197 12.65 16.21 7.35
C GLY A 197 13.79 15.27 6.97
N ALA A 198 13.81 14.07 7.56
CA ALA A 198 14.81 13.04 7.24
C ALA A 198 14.61 12.51 5.80
N ALA A 199 15.69 12.01 5.20
CA ALA A 199 15.62 11.34 3.91
C ALA A 199 15.12 9.88 4.02
N ASP A 200 15.17 9.31 5.21
CA ASP A 200 14.77 7.94 5.55
C ASP A 200 14.26 7.92 7.00
N GLY A 201 13.06 7.48 7.22
CA GLY A 201 12.46 7.43 8.55
C GLY A 201 10.94 7.19 8.50
N PRO A 202 10.26 7.23 9.65
CA PRO A 202 8.81 7.14 9.66
C PRO A 202 8.16 8.27 8.85
N PRO A 203 7.06 8.02 8.12
CA PRO A 203 6.37 9.07 7.39
C PRO A 203 5.85 10.17 8.32
N ALA A 204 5.95 11.44 7.91
CA ALA A 204 5.44 12.57 8.69
C ALA A 204 3.90 12.60 8.69
N GLN A 205 3.26 12.16 7.60
CA GLN A 205 1.85 11.81 7.56
C GLN A 205 1.74 10.32 7.91
N PRO A 206 1.26 9.95 9.11
CA PRO A 206 1.10 8.55 9.47
C PRO A 206 0.06 7.88 8.58
N VAL A 207 0.39 6.69 8.10
CA VAL A 207 -0.52 5.82 7.34
C VAL A 207 -0.44 4.40 7.89
N SER A 208 -1.60 3.78 8.04
CA SER A 208 -1.75 2.39 8.51
C SER A 208 -2.65 1.62 7.58
N ILE A 209 -2.33 0.36 7.36
CA ILE A 209 -3.22 -0.62 6.74
C ILE A 209 -4.30 -0.96 7.77
N LEU A 210 -5.56 -0.83 7.40
CA LEU A 210 -6.71 -1.20 8.22
C LEU A 210 -7.09 -2.66 7.98
N SER A 211 -7.09 -3.06 6.70
CA SER A 211 -7.34 -4.44 6.26
C SER A 211 -6.74 -4.68 4.88
N VAL A 212 -6.64 -5.94 4.48
CA VAL A 212 -6.33 -6.34 3.11
C VAL A 212 -7.36 -7.34 2.64
N ASP A 213 -8.23 -6.91 1.73
CA ASP A 213 -9.25 -7.75 1.12
C ASP A 213 -8.77 -8.32 -0.22
N VAL A 214 -8.93 -9.63 -0.36
CA VAL A 214 -8.63 -10.36 -1.60
C VAL A 214 -9.94 -10.94 -2.12
N GLY A 215 -10.37 -10.50 -3.25
CA GLY A 215 -11.63 -10.96 -3.83
C GLY A 215 -11.68 -10.83 -5.33
N ASP A 216 -12.53 -11.65 -5.94
CA ASP A 216 -12.99 -11.45 -7.32
C ASP A 216 -13.86 -10.17 -7.36
N ARG A 217 -13.35 -9.10 -7.98
CA ARG A 217 -14.18 -7.95 -8.40
C ARG A 217 -14.57 -8.10 -9.84
#